data_a9553e6fe18b08cd2a2383c328c7cf8c
#
_entry.id   a9553e6fe18b08cd2a2383c328c7cf8c
#
_cell.length_a   1.000
_cell.length_b   1.000
_cell.length_c   1.000
_cell.angle_alpha   90.00
_cell.angle_beta   90.00
_cell.angle_gamma   90.00
#
_symmetry.space_group_name_H-M   'P 1'
#
loop_
_entity.id
_entity.type
_entity.pdbx_description
1 polymer ?
#
loop_
_entity_poly.entity_id
_entity_poly.type
_entity_poly.pdbx_seq_one_letter_code
_entity_poly.pdbx_strand_id
1 'polypeptide(L)'
;WRAFAVTWSEGTPVHFTCAAESEEDRGNLDYLRDVATQGGIDTRFIAIEDVGWDATAGVFVDESNEEIRVLCKLYPWEWLAGEDFGPNLLASSLRVIEPAWKMLLSNKGLLPILWELFPDHPNLLPAYFEPGRIRGDYVEKPLLSREGANVVIHKDGQTIAADGEYGEEGRIYQAYAPI
;
A
#
# COMPACT_ATOMS: atom_id res chain seq x y z
N TRP A 1 6.14 -4.02 -18.46
CA TRP A 1 4.86 -4.28 -19.13
C TRP A 1 5.00 -5.23 -20.32
N ARG A 2 5.97 -5.08 -21.23
CA ARG A 2 6.14 -5.98 -22.39
C ARG A 2 6.23 -7.46 -21.99
N ALA A 3 7.01 -7.80 -20.97
CA ALA A 3 7.09 -9.17 -20.48
C ALA A 3 5.76 -9.67 -19.89
N PHE A 4 5.02 -8.78 -19.23
CA PHE A 4 3.68 -9.07 -18.72
C PHE A 4 2.68 -9.28 -19.87
N ALA A 5 2.71 -8.44 -20.91
CA ALA A 5 1.85 -8.58 -22.07
C ALA A 5 2.02 -9.92 -22.80
N VAL A 6 3.25 -10.44 -22.87
CA VAL A 6 3.56 -11.76 -23.48
C VAL A 6 2.92 -12.91 -22.68
N THR A 7 2.89 -12.80 -21.36
CA THR A 7 2.28 -13.81 -20.47
C THR A 7 0.77 -13.60 -20.30
N TRP A 8 0.30 -12.39 -20.53
CA TRP A 8 -1.10 -11.97 -20.43
C TRP A 8 -1.74 -11.91 -21.82
N SER A 9 -1.87 -13.06 -22.49
CA SER A 9 -2.26 -13.16 -23.90
C SER A 9 -3.77 -13.16 -24.16
N GLU A 10 -4.62 -12.89 -23.18
CA GLU A 10 -6.05 -13.14 -23.30
C GLU A 10 -6.90 -11.97 -23.81
N GLY A 11 -6.30 -10.86 -24.23
CA GLY A 11 -7.03 -9.68 -24.73
C GLY A 11 -7.92 -9.02 -23.65
N THR A 12 -7.77 -9.41 -22.40
CA THR A 12 -8.51 -8.86 -21.26
C THR A 12 -7.86 -7.54 -20.83
N PRO A 13 -8.62 -6.45 -20.66
CA PRO A 13 -8.06 -5.19 -20.21
C PRO A 13 -7.54 -5.30 -18.79
N VAL A 14 -6.48 -4.54 -18.50
CA VAL A 14 -6.00 -4.29 -17.15
C VAL A 14 -6.67 -3.01 -16.65
N HIS A 15 -7.42 -3.11 -15.57
CA HIS A 15 -8.00 -1.95 -14.92
C HIS A 15 -6.97 -1.32 -13.99
N PHE A 16 -6.84 -0.02 -14.07
CA PHE A 16 -5.97 0.80 -13.22
C PHE A 16 -6.84 1.63 -12.28
N THR A 17 -6.53 1.63 -10.99
CA THR A 17 -7.38 2.27 -9.99
C THR A 17 -6.60 3.06 -8.95
N CYS A 18 -7.16 4.19 -8.54
CA CYS A 18 -6.80 4.98 -7.36
C CYS A 18 -8.09 5.61 -6.80
N ALA A 19 -7.99 6.31 -5.67
CA ALA A 19 -9.09 7.12 -5.15
C ALA A 19 -9.46 8.23 -6.15
N ALA A 20 -10.76 8.46 -6.33
CA ALA A 20 -11.29 9.42 -7.31
C ALA A 20 -10.82 10.85 -7.03
N GLU A 21 -10.69 11.23 -5.75
CA GLU A 21 -10.33 12.57 -5.30
C GLU A 21 -8.83 12.87 -5.29
N SER A 22 -7.96 11.85 -5.47
CA SER A 22 -6.51 12.02 -5.46
C SER A 22 -5.97 12.39 -6.84
N GLU A 23 -5.79 13.69 -7.10
CA GLU A 23 -5.21 14.18 -8.36
C GLU A 23 -3.76 13.71 -8.56
N GLU A 24 -2.97 13.61 -7.47
CA GLU A 24 -1.59 13.14 -7.52
C GLU A 24 -1.52 11.66 -7.91
N ASP A 25 -2.30 10.82 -7.26
CA ASP A 25 -2.35 9.39 -7.59
C ASP A 25 -2.88 9.18 -8.99
N ARG A 26 -3.86 9.98 -9.41
CA ARG A 26 -4.40 9.93 -10.76
C ARG A 26 -3.33 10.23 -11.80
N GLY A 27 -2.52 11.27 -11.60
CA GLY A 27 -1.41 11.62 -12.50
C GLY A 27 -0.36 10.51 -12.59
N ASN A 28 0.03 9.94 -11.46
CA ASN A 28 0.96 8.81 -11.40
C ASN A 28 0.38 7.57 -12.09
N LEU A 29 -0.90 7.29 -11.89
CA LEU A 29 -1.58 6.15 -12.49
C LEU A 29 -1.74 6.30 -14.01
N ASP A 30 -2.06 7.49 -14.50
CA ASP A 30 -2.17 7.77 -15.94
C ASP A 30 -0.82 7.59 -16.64
N TYR A 31 0.30 7.97 -16.00
CA TYR A 31 1.63 7.66 -16.51
C TYR A 31 1.87 6.15 -16.60
N LEU A 32 1.52 5.39 -15.56
CA LEU A 32 1.66 3.92 -15.55
C LEU A 32 0.82 3.26 -16.65
N ARG A 33 -0.40 3.76 -16.87
CA ARG A 33 -1.30 3.31 -17.94
C ARG A 33 -0.72 3.57 -19.31
N ASP A 34 -0.19 4.77 -19.55
CA ASP A 34 0.46 5.12 -20.82
C ASP A 34 1.63 4.18 -21.12
N VAL A 35 2.49 3.93 -20.14
CA VAL A 35 3.61 2.97 -20.28
C VAL A 35 3.11 1.54 -20.53
N ALA A 36 2.02 1.13 -19.90
CA ALA A 36 1.42 -0.19 -20.12
C ALA A 36 0.83 -0.32 -21.53
N THR A 37 0.13 0.72 -22.00
CA THR A 37 -0.42 0.81 -23.35
C THR A 37 0.69 0.76 -24.41
N GLN A 38 1.79 1.49 -24.22
CA GLN A 38 2.97 1.41 -25.07
C GLN A 38 3.62 0.02 -25.04
N GLY A 39 3.44 -0.72 -23.95
CA GLY A 39 3.84 -2.12 -23.80
C GLY A 39 2.92 -3.12 -24.49
N GLY A 40 1.81 -2.68 -25.10
CA GLY A 40 0.84 -3.52 -25.81
C GLY A 40 -0.29 -4.06 -24.94
N ILE A 41 -0.55 -3.45 -23.77
CA ILE A 41 -1.65 -3.83 -22.88
C ILE A 41 -2.86 -2.94 -23.16
N ASP A 42 -4.05 -3.53 -23.26
CA ASP A 42 -5.30 -2.80 -23.19
C ASP A 42 -5.53 -2.34 -21.75
N THR A 43 -5.71 -1.03 -21.54
CA THR A 43 -5.84 -0.44 -20.21
C THR A 43 -7.14 0.34 -20.05
N ARG A 44 -7.80 0.15 -18.91
CA ARG A 44 -8.96 0.94 -18.51
C ARG A 44 -8.67 1.62 -17.17
N PHE A 45 -9.30 2.75 -16.94
CA PHE A 45 -9.32 3.38 -15.61
C PHE A 45 -10.66 3.11 -14.95
N ILE A 46 -10.65 2.91 -13.65
CA ILE A 46 -11.82 2.89 -12.78
C ILE A 46 -11.42 3.51 -11.43
N ALA A 47 -12.25 4.37 -10.87
CA ALA A 47 -12.03 4.80 -9.49
C ALA A 47 -12.25 3.62 -8.53
N ILE A 48 -11.53 3.60 -7.41
CA ILE A 48 -11.65 2.47 -6.46
C ILE A 48 -13.08 2.36 -5.91
N GLU A 49 -13.73 3.50 -5.74
CA GLU A 49 -15.10 3.64 -5.23
C GLU A 49 -16.15 3.07 -6.20
N ASP A 50 -15.80 2.96 -7.49
CA ASP A 50 -16.70 2.47 -8.55
C ASP A 50 -16.50 0.97 -8.83
N VAL A 51 -15.55 0.32 -8.16
CA VAL A 51 -15.34 -1.12 -8.27
C VAL A 51 -16.51 -1.87 -7.63
N GLY A 52 -17.27 -2.61 -8.46
CA GLY A 52 -18.45 -3.36 -8.03
C GLY A 52 -18.15 -4.83 -7.75
N TRP A 53 -19.09 -5.49 -7.08
CA TRP A 53 -19.10 -6.94 -6.85
C TRP A 53 -20.39 -7.57 -7.34
N ASP A 54 -20.30 -8.46 -8.34
CA ASP A 54 -21.42 -9.33 -8.74
C ASP A 54 -21.44 -10.59 -7.86
N ALA A 55 -22.33 -10.59 -6.87
CA ALA A 55 -22.49 -11.72 -5.94
C ALA A 55 -23.04 -13.00 -6.62
N THR A 56 -23.69 -12.88 -7.78
CA THR A 56 -24.23 -14.03 -8.52
C THR A 56 -23.12 -14.74 -9.28
N ALA A 57 -22.27 -13.96 -9.95
CA ALA A 57 -21.14 -14.49 -10.70
C ALA A 57 -19.90 -14.72 -9.82
N GLY A 58 -19.81 -14.08 -8.65
CA GLY A 58 -18.66 -14.16 -7.75
C GLY A 58 -17.42 -13.46 -8.32
N VAL A 59 -17.61 -12.34 -9.01
CA VAL A 59 -16.54 -11.58 -9.69
C VAL A 59 -16.62 -10.09 -9.39
N PHE A 60 -15.48 -9.42 -9.47
CA PHE A 60 -15.43 -7.95 -9.49
C PHE A 60 -15.83 -7.43 -10.86
N VAL A 61 -16.57 -6.32 -10.90
CA VAL A 61 -17.09 -5.71 -12.13
C VAL A 61 -16.81 -4.21 -12.18
N ASP A 62 -16.73 -3.69 -13.40
CA ASP A 62 -16.66 -2.25 -13.67
C ASP A 62 -18.07 -1.62 -13.77
N GLU A 63 -18.14 -0.31 -14.02
CA GLU A 63 -19.37 0.46 -14.16
C GLU A 63 -20.28 -0.05 -15.30
N SER A 64 -19.74 -0.79 -16.26
CA SER A 64 -20.47 -1.43 -17.34
C SER A 64 -20.93 -2.87 -17.02
N ASN A 65 -20.70 -3.32 -15.78
CA ASN A 65 -20.88 -4.71 -15.33
C ASN A 65 -20.00 -5.72 -16.11
N GLU A 66 -18.86 -5.29 -16.65
CA GLU A 66 -17.85 -6.18 -17.21
C GLU A 66 -16.89 -6.67 -16.12
N GLU A 67 -16.51 -7.96 -16.18
CA GLU A 67 -15.62 -8.59 -15.21
C GLU A 67 -14.24 -7.92 -15.19
N ILE A 68 -13.80 -7.49 -14.00
CA ILE A 68 -12.43 -7.05 -13.74
C ILE A 68 -11.58 -8.26 -13.37
N ARG A 69 -10.70 -8.69 -14.27
CA ARG A 69 -9.78 -9.82 -14.03
C ARG A 69 -8.43 -9.42 -13.50
N VAL A 70 -7.97 -8.22 -13.87
CA VAL A 70 -6.70 -7.66 -13.40
C VAL A 70 -6.92 -6.23 -12.95
N LEU A 71 -6.52 -5.94 -11.73
CA LEU A 71 -6.58 -4.62 -11.13
C LEU A 71 -5.17 -4.17 -10.75
N CYS A 72 -4.67 -3.14 -11.42
CA CYS A 72 -3.43 -2.45 -11.04
C CYS A 72 -3.81 -1.25 -10.17
N LYS A 73 -3.50 -1.33 -8.88
CA LYS A 73 -3.93 -0.35 -7.91
C LYS A 73 -2.82 0.58 -7.46
N LEU A 74 -3.11 1.85 -7.37
CA LEU A 74 -2.40 2.85 -6.58
C LEU A 74 -3.30 3.21 -5.38
N TYR A 75 -3.47 2.24 -4.49
CA TYR A 75 -4.34 2.32 -3.32
C TYR A 75 -3.79 1.38 -2.24
N PRO A 76 -3.72 1.79 -0.97
CA PRO A 76 -3.16 0.95 0.09
C PRO A 76 -3.91 -0.38 0.23
N TRP A 77 -3.15 -1.48 0.43
CA TRP A 77 -3.76 -2.79 0.64
C TRP A 77 -4.61 -2.87 1.90
N GLU A 78 -4.16 -2.20 2.97
CA GLU A 78 -4.89 -2.15 4.24
C GLU A 78 -6.25 -1.46 4.08
N TRP A 79 -6.35 -0.45 3.22
CA TRP A 79 -7.61 0.21 2.90
C TRP A 79 -8.47 -0.68 1.99
N LEU A 80 -7.86 -1.24 0.93
CA LEU A 80 -8.57 -2.14 0.02
C LEU A 80 -9.20 -3.34 0.74
N ALA A 81 -8.51 -3.91 1.73
CA ALA A 81 -9.03 -4.99 2.55
C ALA A 81 -10.14 -4.54 3.52
N GLY A 82 -10.19 -3.26 3.86
CA GLY A 82 -11.21 -2.64 4.71
C GLY A 82 -12.47 -2.18 3.98
N GLU A 83 -12.45 -2.13 2.64
CA GLU A 83 -13.63 -1.80 1.85
C GLU A 83 -14.76 -2.83 2.03
N ASP A 84 -15.99 -2.44 1.77
CA ASP A 84 -17.17 -3.33 1.87
C ASP A 84 -17.02 -4.62 1.05
N PHE A 85 -16.33 -4.54 -0.08
CA PHE A 85 -16.02 -5.69 -0.94
C PHE A 85 -14.74 -6.45 -0.52
N GLY A 86 -13.98 -5.95 0.45
CA GLY A 86 -12.69 -6.52 0.88
C GLY A 86 -12.71 -8.02 1.15
N PRO A 87 -13.72 -8.57 1.85
CA PRO A 87 -13.82 -10.02 2.07
C PRO A 87 -13.88 -10.85 0.79
N ASN A 88 -14.37 -10.29 -0.33
CA ASN A 88 -14.53 -10.97 -1.61
C ASN A 88 -13.17 -11.13 -2.35
N LEU A 89 -12.15 -10.34 -1.99
CA LEU A 89 -10.81 -10.42 -2.61
C LEU A 89 -10.21 -11.83 -2.52
N LEU A 90 -10.42 -12.51 -1.39
CA LEU A 90 -9.89 -13.86 -1.16
C LEU A 90 -10.66 -14.95 -1.90
N ALA A 91 -11.94 -14.72 -2.21
CA ALA A 91 -12.81 -15.68 -2.85
C ALA A 91 -12.84 -15.53 -4.39
N SER A 92 -12.36 -14.40 -4.91
CA SER A 92 -12.41 -14.06 -6.32
C SER A 92 -11.20 -14.57 -7.10
N SER A 93 -11.35 -14.57 -8.44
CA SER A 93 -10.25 -14.80 -9.39
C SER A 93 -9.48 -13.54 -9.72
N LEU A 94 -9.79 -12.39 -9.09
CA LEU A 94 -9.14 -11.10 -9.33
C LEU A 94 -7.64 -11.18 -9.07
N ARG A 95 -6.87 -10.77 -10.07
CA ARG A 95 -5.41 -10.60 -9.93
C ARG A 95 -5.08 -9.15 -9.64
N VAL A 96 -4.53 -8.88 -8.48
CA VAL A 96 -4.14 -7.52 -8.09
C VAL A 96 -2.65 -7.30 -8.32
N ILE A 97 -2.31 -6.21 -8.98
CA ILE A 97 -0.97 -5.65 -9.11
C ILE A 97 -0.93 -4.41 -8.21
N GLU A 98 -0.12 -4.40 -7.24
CA GLU A 98 0.88 -5.33 -6.71
C GLU A 98 0.25 -6.45 -5.84
N PRO A 99 0.95 -7.57 -5.64
CA PRO A 99 0.41 -8.69 -4.87
C PRO A 99 0.32 -8.38 -3.36
N ALA A 100 -0.66 -9.00 -2.67
CA ALA A 100 -1.00 -8.73 -1.28
C ALA A 100 0.16 -8.92 -0.28
N TRP A 101 1.12 -9.82 -0.54
CA TRP A 101 2.27 -10.01 0.36
C TRP A 101 3.12 -8.75 0.54
N LYS A 102 3.03 -7.79 -0.38
CA LYS A 102 3.73 -6.50 -0.25
C LYS A 102 3.18 -5.61 0.87
N MET A 103 2.03 -5.92 1.44
CA MET A 103 1.58 -5.28 2.69
C MET A 103 2.62 -5.36 3.80
N LEU A 104 3.39 -6.46 3.85
CA LEU A 104 4.47 -6.63 4.82
C LEU A 104 5.55 -5.55 4.67
N LEU A 105 5.80 -5.09 3.45
CA LEU A 105 6.83 -4.08 3.16
C LEU A 105 6.36 -2.66 3.46
N SER A 106 5.06 -2.40 3.46
CA SER A 106 4.49 -1.09 3.81
C SER A 106 4.25 -0.93 5.31
N ASN A 107 4.28 -2.03 6.06
CA ASN A 107 4.11 -2.02 7.51
C ASN A 107 5.44 -1.76 8.23
N LYS A 108 5.51 -0.70 9.04
CA LYS A 108 6.73 -0.32 9.77
C LYS A 108 7.15 -1.35 10.82
N GLY A 109 6.26 -2.28 11.20
CA GLY A 109 6.61 -3.43 12.04
C GLY A 109 7.70 -4.32 11.45
N LEU A 110 7.96 -4.21 10.15
CA LEU A 110 9.11 -4.85 9.51
C LEU A 110 10.45 -4.36 10.09
N LEU A 111 10.54 -3.09 10.52
CA LEU A 111 11.81 -2.50 10.99
C LEU A 111 12.34 -3.13 12.28
N PRO A 112 11.54 -3.34 13.35
CA PRO A 112 11.97 -4.10 14.52
C PRO A 112 12.37 -5.55 14.19
N ILE A 113 11.66 -6.21 13.28
CA ILE A 113 11.98 -7.57 12.86
C ILE A 113 13.32 -7.62 12.14
N LEU A 114 13.56 -6.69 11.21
CA LEU A 114 14.83 -6.60 10.51
C LEU A 114 15.99 -6.28 11.46
N TRP A 115 15.77 -5.39 12.46
CA TRP A 115 16.77 -5.09 13.45
C TRP A 115 17.09 -6.30 14.35
N GLU A 116 16.12 -7.12 14.70
CA GLU A 116 16.33 -8.35 15.46
C GLU A 116 17.09 -9.40 14.64
N LEU A 117 16.75 -9.56 13.35
CA LEU A 117 17.38 -10.54 12.46
C LEU A 117 18.79 -10.13 12.03
N PHE A 118 19.04 -8.84 11.90
CA PHE A 118 20.30 -8.28 11.39
C PHE A 118 20.78 -7.14 12.30
N PRO A 119 21.15 -7.43 13.57
CA PRO A 119 21.60 -6.40 14.49
C PRO A 119 22.87 -5.72 13.95
N ASP A 120 22.98 -4.43 14.19
CA ASP A 120 24.11 -3.59 13.77
C ASP A 120 24.35 -3.50 12.25
N HIS A 121 23.35 -3.90 11.44
CA HIS A 121 23.46 -3.73 9.99
C HIS A 121 23.54 -2.23 9.61
N PRO A 122 24.51 -1.81 8.76
CA PRO A 122 24.80 -0.38 8.51
C PRO A 122 23.65 0.42 7.90
N ASN A 123 22.68 -0.25 7.27
CA ASN A 123 21.50 0.38 6.67
C ASN A 123 20.25 0.29 7.55
N LEU A 124 20.36 -0.22 8.78
CA LEU A 124 19.24 -0.30 9.72
C LEU A 124 19.49 0.58 10.93
N LEU A 125 18.45 1.20 11.43
CA LEU A 125 18.46 1.88 12.72
C LEU A 125 17.86 0.95 13.77
N PRO A 126 18.34 0.99 15.04
CA PRO A 126 17.69 0.29 16.14
C PRO A 126 16.19 0.56 16.15
N ALA A 127 15.39 -0.48 16.11
CA ALA A 127 13.92 -0.38 16.12
C ALA A 127 13.32 -1.48 17.00
N TYR A 128 12.24 -1.16 17.72
CA TYR A 128 11.61 -2.04 18.68
C TYR A 128 10.09 -1.84 18.71
N PHE A 129 9.35 -2.87 19.13
CA PHE A 129 7.92 -2.77 19.37
C PHE A 129 7.60 -2.19 20.76
N GLU A 130 8.54 -2.27 21.71
CA GLU A 130 8.34 -1.76 23.05
C GLU A 130 9.02 -0.41 23.26
N PRO A 131 8.37 0.52 23.98
CA PRO A 131 9.01 1.75 24.40
C PRO A 131 10.17 1.49 25.38
N GLY A 132 11.10 2.44 25.45
CA GLY A 132 12.18 2.40 26.45
C GLY A 132 13.38 1.50 26.13
N ARG A 133 13.38 0.81 24.97
CA ARG A 133 14.53 0.02 24.48
C ARG A 133 15.65 0.90 23.91
N ILE A 134 15.31 2.11 23.47
CA ILE A 134 16.25 3.05 22.86
C ILE A 134 16.76 4.02 23.92
N ARG A 135 18.08 4.16 24.02
CA ARG A 135 18.72 5.18 24.86
C ARG A 135 19.01 6.42 24.02
N GLY A 136 18.49 7.58 24.44
CA GLY A 136 18.63 8.84 23.73
C GLY A 136 17.39 9.16 22.88
N ASP A 137 17.61 9.93 21.81
CA ASP A 137 16.54 10.41 20.96
C ASP A 137 15.94 9.28 20.12
N TYR A 138 14.62 9.31 19.93
CA TYR A 138 13.90 8.30 19.16
C TYR A 138 12.66 8.87 18.49
N VAL A 139 12.12 8.10 17.57
CA VAL A 139 10.90 8.40 16.84
C VAL A 139 9.91 7.27 17.06
N GLU A 140 8.70 7.65 17.45
CA GLU A 140 7.55 6.77 17.56
C GLU A 140 6.74 6.86 16.28
N LYS A 141 6.45 5.73 15.64
CA LYS A 141 5.78 5.66 14.34
C LYS A 141 4.62 4.67 14.40
N PRO A 142 3.41 5.05 13.96
CA PRO A 142 2.36 4.07 13.72
C PRO A 142 2.78 3.03 12.68
N LEU A 143 2.22 1.81 12.76
CA LEU A 143 2.59 0.71 11.87
C LEU A 143 2.31 1.04 10.39
N LEU A 144 1.19 1.68 10.10
CA LEU A 144 0.68 1.89 8.73
C LEU A 144 0.72 3.35 8.26
N SER A 145 1.11 4.31 9.12
CA SER A 145 1.07 5.75 8.78
C SER A 145 1.88 6.10 7.53
N ARG A 146 1.42 7.12 6.82
CA ARG A 146 2.02 7.68 5.61
C ARG A 146 2.35 9.16 5.83
N GLU A 147 3.28 9.70 5.06
CA GLU A 147 3.63 11.14 5.04
C GLU A 147 3.91 11.77 6.41
N GLY A 148 4.35 10.96 7.35
CA GLY A 148 4.65 11.42 8.71
C GLY A 148 3.44 11.56 9.62
N ALA A 149 2.23 11.20 9.20
CA ALA A 149 1.02 11.28 10.02
C ALA A 149 1.16 10.50 11.33
N ASN A 150 0.81 11.12 12.47
CA ASN A 150 0.93 10.60 13.84
C ASN A 150 2.35 10.14 14.23
N VAL A 151 3.38 10.59 13.52
CA VAL A 151 4.76 10.37 13.94
C VAL A 151 5.10 11.32 15.09
N VAL A 152 5.75 10.79 16.13
CA VAL A 152 6.19 11.56 17.29
C VAL A 152 7.71 11.47 17.42
N ILE A 153 8.38 12.60 17.42
CA ILE A 153 9.84 12.72 17.59
C ILE A 153 10.14 13.14 19.02
N HIS A 154 10.94 12.34 19.71
CA HIS A 154 11.48 12.63 21.04
C HIS A 154 12.95 12.96 20.89
N LYS A 155 13.28 14.25 21.03
CA LYS A 155 14.65 14.76 20.80
C LYS A 155 15.00 15.85 21.79
N ASP A 156 16.20 15.79 22.36
CA ASP A 156 16.73 16.80 23.31
C ASP A 156 15.76 17.13 24.46
N GLY A 157 15.00 16.13 24.94
CA GLY A 157 13.98 16.28 25.97
C GLY A 157 12.68 16.97 25.50
N GLN A 158 12.56 17.26 24.23
CA GLN A 158 11.36 17.82 23.60
C GLN A 158 10.58 16.74 22.84
N THR A 159 9.29 16.96 22.69
CA THR A 159 8.40 16.09 21.90
C THR A 159 7.76 16.91 20.80
N ILE A 160 7.93 16.46 19.55
CA ILE A 160 7.31 17.04 18.36
C ILE A 160 6.38 15.97 17.78
N ALA A 161 5.11 16.26 17.68
CA ALA A 161 4.09 15.35 17.16
C ALA A 161 3.46 15.91 15.89
N ALA A 162 3.24 15.06 14.91
CA ALA A 162 2.40 15.35 13.75
C ALA A 162 1.00 14.79 13.99
N ASP A 163 -0.02 15.51 13.55
CA ASP A 163 -1.41 15.04 13.57
C ASP A 163 -1.67 13.95 12.51
N GLY A 164 -2.74 13.17 12.69
CA GLY A 164 -3.16 12.17 11.71
C GLY A 164 -4.17 11.18 12.30
N GLU A 165 -4.58 10.20 11.50
CA GLU A 165 -5.63 9.23 11.83
C GLU A 165 -5.10 7.81 12.09
N TYR A 166 -3.77 7.66 12.23
CA TYR A 166 -3.12 6.35 12.40
C TYR A 166 -2.75 6.08 13.86
N GLY A 167 -2.49 4.82 14.19
CA GLY A 167 -1.87 4.41 15.45
C GLY A 167 -2.72 3.51 16.34
N GLU A 168 -4.00 3.27 16.00
CA GLU A 168 -4.84 2.27 16.68
C GLU A 168 -4.32 0.85 16.45
N GLU A 169 -3.68 0.59 15.29
CA GLU A 169 -3.08 -0.67 14.87
C GLU A 169 -1.77 -1.00 15.62
N GLY A 170 -1.23 -0.06 16.39
CA GLY A 170 0.03 -0.18 17.11
C GLY A 170 1.15 0.70 16.55
N ARG A 171 2.30 0.67 17.25
CA ARG A 171 3.43 1.56 16.97
C ARG A 171 4.76 0.83 17.06
N ILE A 172 5.79 1.42 16.48
CA ILE A 172 7.19 1.06 16.68
C ILE A 172 7.97 2.25 17.21
N TYR A 173 9.10 1.96 17.81
CA TYR A 173 10.07 2.94 18.35
C TYR A 173 11.39 2.74 17.63
N GLN A 174 11.90 3.77 16.96
CA GLN A 174 13.12 3.71 16.16
C GLN A 174 14.10 4.80 16.60
N ALA A 175 15.38 4.49 16.65
CA ALA A 175 16.42 5.49 16.95
C ALA A 175 16.29 6.69 15.99
N TYR A 176 16.43 7.89 16.55
CA TYR A 176 16.43 9.10 15.73
C TYR A 176 17.72 9.18 14.90
N ALA A 177 17.57 9.49 13.62
CA ALA A 177 18.68 9.82 12.73
C ALA A 177 18.42 11.20 12.12
N PRO A 178 19.29 12.19 12.33
CA PRO A 178 19.18 13.48 11.67
C PRO A 178 19.43 13.31 10.16
N ILE A 179 18.66 14.04 9.36
CA ILE A 179 18.84 14.16 7.92
C ILE A 179 19.75 15.35 7.64
#